data_a3fdee87f257aa2e4ca7b2add35db6ed
#
_entry.id   a3fdee87f257aa2e4ca7b2add35db6ed
#
_cell.length_a   1.000
_cell.length_b   1.000
_cell.length_c   1.000
_cell.angle_alpha   90.00
_cell.angle_beta   90.00
_cell.angle_gamma   90.00
#
_symmetry.space_group_name_H-M   'P 1'
#
loop_
_entity.id
_entity.type
_entity.pdbx_description
1 polymer ?
#
loop_
_entity_poly.entity_id
_entity_poly.type
_entity_poly.pdbx_seq_one_letter_code
_entity_poly.pdbx_strand_id
1 'polypeptide(L)'
;MLATLQDILDTVKANNLTYHQKLMTLGNIAERLFDPRDLLGYTDEEWGFLQNQMICDLCEGYAIYRPRYILPDYNVYIQKGCEFLELPPPKDLDEALDGLLILYSHVPSITTYPVYVGRLDVLLEPFITDEEKDYIKIKRFLNHIDKTVPDSFCHANIGPYDTKAGRLILRAVIELEAPTPNMTIRYDKSKTSREFAELAAKACLLVSKPSFANDAYYISDLGEEYGVASCYNALPECGGAYTLTRLRLGTIARACKSADEMLNELLPRVAKCA
;
A
#
# COMPACT_ATOMS: atom_id res chain seq x y z
N MET A 1 -6.33 -22.88 25.32
CA MET A 1 -6.51 -21.57 25.99
C MET A 1 -5.49 -21.31 27.11
N LEU A 2 -5.20 -22.28 28.02
CA LEU A 2 -4.14 -22.09 29.03
C LEU A 2 -2.71 -22.06 28.49
N ALA A 3 -2.43 -22.77 27.40
CA ALA A 3 -1.15 -22.71 26.73
C ALA A 3 -0.77 -21.28 26.27
N THR A 4 -1.75 -20.50 25.87
CA THR A 4 -1.57 -19.17 25.30
C THR A 4 -1.03 -18.14 26.28
N LEU A 5 -1.45 -18.16 27.55
CA LEU A 5 -0.91 -17.23 28.55
C LEU A 5 0.55 -17.54 28.87
N GLN A 6 0.90 -18.82 28.91
CA GLN A 6 2.28 -19.24 29.11
C GLN A 6 3.16 -18.83 27.92
N ASP A 7 2.68 -19.04 26.69
CA ASP A 7 3.39 -18.63 25.47
C ASP A 7 3.66 -17.11 25.44
N ILE A 8 2.67 -16.30 25.87
CA ILE A 8 2.83 -14.85 26.01
C ILE A 8 3.92 -14.51 27.03
N LEU A 9 3.85 -15.11 28.22
CA LEU A 9 4.83 -14.85 29.28
C LEU A 9 6.23 -15.28 28.88
N ASP A 10 6.38 -16.43 28.21
CA ASP A 10 7.65 -16.94 27.74
C ASP A 10 8.24 -16.03 26.67
N THR A 11 7.41 -15.54 25.75
CA THR A 11 7.82 -14.58 24.72
C THR A 11 8.28 -13.26 25.34
N VAL A 12 7.54 -12.70 26.29
CA VAL A 12 7.91 -11.44 26.97
C VAL A 12 9.22 -11.59 27.72
N LYS A 13 9.42 -12.72 28.43
CA LYS A 13 10.61 -13.00 29.22
C LYS A 13 11.81 -13.49 28.43
N ALA A 14 11.64 -13.88 27.16
CA ALA A 14 12.70 -14.43 26.35
C ALA A 14 13.85 -13.42 26.18
N ASN A 15 15.07 -13.79 26.65
CA ASN A 15 16.25 -12.93 26.54
C ASN A 15 16.98 -13.07 25.20
N ASN A 16 16.67 -14.10 24.43
CA ASN A 16 17.25 -14.42 23.12
C ASN A 16 16.46 -13.80 21.95
N LEU A 17 15.34 -13.13 22.21
CA LEU A 17 14.53 -12.45 21.20
C LEU A 17 14.74 -10.94 21.28
N THR A 18 14.91 -10.32 20.13
CA THR A 18 14.87 -8.86 20.00
C THR A 18 13.48 -8.33 20.26
N TYR A 19 13.35 -7.04 20.54
CA TYR A 19 12.05 -6.39 20.71
C TYR A 19 11.10 -6.66 19.53
N HIS A 20 11.61 -6.50 18.31
CA HIS A 20 10.82 -6.75 17.09
C HIS A 20 10.38 -8.21 16.98
N GLN A 21 11.25 -9.17 17.25
CA GLN A 21 10.88 -10.59 17.26
C GLN A 21 9.83 -10.91 18.31
N LYS A 22 9.90 -10.28 19.50
CA LYS A 22 8.85 -10.40 20.52
C LYS A 22 7.51 -9.89 20.03
N LEU A 23 7.47 -8.70 19.41
CA LEU A 23 6.24 -8.14 18.86
C LEU A 23 5.62 -9.05 17.79
N MET A 24 6.44 -9.55 16.86
CA MET A 24 5.98 -10.49 15.83
C MET A 24 5.43 -11.78 16.42
N THR A 25 6.11 -12.34 17.42
CA THR A 25 5.67 -13.58 18.09
C THR A 25 4.37 -13.36 18.86
N LEU A 26 4.24 -12.25 19.59
CA LEU A 26 3.00 -11.90 20.30
C LEU A 26 1.84 -11.66 19.34
N GLY A 27 2.10 -11.00 18.19
CA GLY A 27 1.12 -10.84 17.12
C GLY A 27 0.62 -12.19 16.60
N ASN A 28 1.52 -13.11 16.29
CA ASN A 28 1.18 -14.46 15.84
C ASN A 28 0.38 -15.26 16.91
N ILE A 29 0.70 -15.08 18.20
CA ILE A 29 -0.07 -15.70 19.30
C ILE A 29 -1.49 -15.11 19.32
N ALA A 30 -1.62 -13.78 19.24
CA ALA A 30 -2.91 -13.11 19.22
C ALA A 30 -3.77 -13.54 18.02
N GLU A 31 -3.18 -13.66 16.86
CA GLU A 31 -3.86 -14.12 15.64
C GLU A 31 -4.40 -15.54 15.75
N ARG A 32 -3.69 -16.44 16.44
CA ARG A 32 -4.13 -17.84 16.69
C ARG A 32 -5.25 -17.98 17.71
N LEU A 33 -5.58 -16.91 18.44
CA LEU A 33 -6.68 -16.92 19.41
C LEU A 33 -8.06 -16.88 18.73
N PHE A 34 -8.11 -16.44 17.49
CA PHE A 34 -9.33 -16.33 16.72
C PHE A 34 -9.38 -17.43 15.67
N ASP A 35 -10.45 -18.22 15.70
CA ASP A 35 -10.76 -19.12 14.59
C ASP A 35 -11.42 -18.26 13.48
N PRO A 36 -10.79 -18.15 12.29
CA PRO A 36 -11.37 -17.41 11.17
C PRO A 36 -12.76 -17.91 10.79
N ARG A 37 -13.00 -19.20 10.95
CA ARG A 37 -14.29 -19.81 10.64
C ARG A 37 -15.39 -19.25 11.54
N ASP A 38 -15.13 -19.19 12.85
CA ASP A 38 -16.08 -18.68 13.82
C ASP A 38 -16.27 -17.16 13.67
N LEU A 39 -15.16 -16.43 13.45
CA LEU A 39 -15.17 -14.98 13.31
C LEU A 39 -15.97 -14.50 12.10
N LEU A 40 -15.83 -15.20 10.96
CA LEU A 40 -16.46 -14.84 9.70
C LEU A 40 -17.77 -15.59 9.42
N GLY A 41 -18.13 -16.56 10.29
CA GLY A 41 -19.37 -17.31 10.20
C GLY A 41 -19.45 -18.24 8.98
N TYR A 42 -18.31 -18.80 8.54
CA TYR A 42 -18.28 -19.72 7.39
C TYR A 42 -19.10 -20.99 7.65
N THR A 43 -19.88 -21.37 6.68
CA THR A 43 -20.50 -22.71 6.62
C THR A 43 -19.42 -23.78 6.39
N ASP A 44 -19.76 -25.06 6.62
CA ASP A 44 -18.85 -26.18 6.35
C ASP A 44 -18.39 -26.24 4.88
N GLU A 45 -19.26 -25.88 3.97
CA GLU A 45 -18.96 -25.83 2.55
C GLU A 45 -17.97 -24.71 2.22
N GLU A 46 -18.25 -23.49 2.67
CA GLU A 46 -17.39 -22.32 2.44
C GLU A 46 -16.01 -22.52 3.07
N TRP A 47 -15.96 -23.06 4.27
CA TRP A 47 -14.71 -23.45 4.89
C TRP A 47 -13.95 -24.51 4.08
N GLY A 48 -14.70 -25.46 3.47
CA GLY A 48 -14.14 -26.45 2.56
C GLY A 48 -13.47 -25.83 1.32
N PHE A 49 -13.96 -24.71 0.79
CA PHE A 49 -13.31 -24.01 -0.33
C PHE A 49 -11.93 -23.45 0.05
N LEU A 50 -11.79 -22.94 1.27
CA LEU A 50 -10.51 -22.46 1.80
C LEU A 50 -9.55 -23.62 2.06
N GLN A 51 -10.00 -24.67 2.77
CA GLN A 51 -9.17 -25.85 3.08
C GLN A 51 -8.69 -26.57 1.83
N ASN A 52 -9.52 -26.68 0.81
CA ASN A 52 -9.16 -27.29 -0.48
C ASN A 52 -8.42 -26.30 -1.40
N GLN A 53 -8.07 -25.11 -0.92
CA GLN A 53 -7.34 -24.12 -1.67
C GLN A 53 -8.02 -23.70 -3.00
N MET A 54 -9.33 -23.73 -3.06
CA MET A 54 -10.10 -23.14 -4.15
C MET A 54 -10.09 -21.61 -4.04
N ILE A 55 -10.14 -21.12 -2.79
CA ILE A 55 -9.92 -19.74 -2.40
C ILE A 55 -8.58 -19.67 -1.69
N CYS A 56 -7.73 -18.74 -2.09
CA CYS A 56 -6.50 -18.44 -1.38
C CYS A 56 -6.22 -16.93 -1.46
N ASP A 57 -5.67 -16.38 -0.40
CA ASP A 57 -5.12 -15.04 -0.40
C ASP A 57 -3.67 -15.04 -0.91
N LEU A 58 -3.03 -13.88 -0.92
CA LEU A 58 -1.62 -13.74 -1.26
C LEU A 58 -0.69 -14.15 -0.12
N CYS A 59 -1.20 -14.59 1.01
CA CYS A 59 -0.44 -14.87 2.23
C CYS A 59 0.43 -13.69 2.69
N GLU A 60 0.03 -12.48 2.37
CA GLU A 60 0.75 -11.25 2.74
C GLU A 60 0.41 -10.78 4.16
N GLY A 61 -0.46 -11.49 4.85
CA GLY A 61 -0.82 -11.28 6.25
C GLY A 61 -1.35 -12.55 6.85
N TYR A 62 -0.94 -12.83 8.09
CA TYR A 62 -1.43 -13.99 8.82
C TYR A 62 -2.79 -13.75 9.47
N ALA A 63 -3.30 -12.53 9.40
CA ALA A 63 -4.55 -12.13 10.01
C ALA A 63 -5.53 -11.64 8.95
N ILE A 64 -6.59 -12.39 8.72
CA ILE A 64 -7.70 -11.98 7.85
C ILE A 64 -8.46 -10.74 8.36
N TYR A 65 -8.26 -10.33 9.60
CA TYR A 65 -8.82 -9.13 10.23
C TYR A 65 -7.84 -7.94 10.22
N ARG A 66 -6.60 -8.12 9.76
CA ARG A 66 -5.62 -7.04 9.62
C ARG A 66 -5.68 -6.47 8.20
N PRO A 67 -5.84 -5.16 8.03
CA PRO A 67 -5.81 -4.59 6.69
C PRO A 67 -4.47 -4.86 6.00
N ARG A 68 -4.53 -5.24 4.74
CA ARG A 68 -3.35 -5.43 3.91
C ARG A 68 -2.61 -4.11 3.74
N TYR A 69 -3.32 -3.05 3.41
CA TYR A 69 -2.81 -1.69 3.36
C TYR A 69 -3.93 -0.66 3.50
N ILE A 70 -3.53 0.54 3.85
CA ILE A 70 -4.40 1.71 3.93
C ILE A 70 -3.82 2.83 3.07
N LEU A 71 -4.66 3.77 2.66
CA LEU A 71 -4.29 5.01 1.99
C LEU A 71 -4.56 6.18 2.95
N PRO A 72 -3.59 6.53 3.82
CA PRO A 72 -3.77 7.67 4.71
C PRO A 72 -3.90 8.97 3.92
N ASP A 73 -4.73 9.89 4.39
CA ASP A 73 -4.75 11.26 3.92
C ASP A 73 -3.60 12.06 4.57
N TYR A 74 -2.48 12.13 3.88
CA TYR A 74 -1.32 12.89 4.36
C TYR A 74 -1.50 14.42 4.32
N ASN A 75 -2.55 14.94 3.64
CA ASN A 75 -2.87 16.38 3.71
C ASN A 75 -3.25 16.79 5.13
N VAL A 76 -3.86 15.89 5.89
CA VAL A 76 -4.16 16.11 7.31
C VAL A 76 -2.88 16.40 8.09
N TYR A 77 -1.81 15.61 7.86
CA TYR A 77 -0.51 15.88 8.48
C TYR A 77 0.07 17.25 8.04
N ILE A 78 0.05 17.52 6.74
CA ILE A 78 0.57 18.79 6.22
C ILE A 78 -0.15 20.01 6.83
N GLN A 79 -1.46 19.92 7.04
CA GLN A 79 -2.27 21.05 7.53
C GLN A 79 -2.35 21.14 9.05
N LYS A 80 -2.38 20.01 9.75
CA LYS A 80 -2.72 19.96 11.19
C LYS A 80 -1.66 19.23 12.03
N GLY A 81 -0.72 18.54 11.40
CA GLY A 81 0.20 17.64 12.10
C GLY A 81 -0.43 16.26 12.38
N CYS A 82 0.24 15.50 13.22
CA CYS A 82 -0.20 14.18 13.69
C CYS A 82 -0.14 14.16 15.22
N GLU A 83 -1.29 14.28 15.89
CA GLU A 83 -1.38 14.31 17.35
C GLU A 83 -0.83 13.03 18.00
N PHE A 84 -1.16 11.87 17.42
CA PHE A 84 -0.72 10.58 17.93
C PHE A 84 0.82 10.42 17.99
N LEU A 85 1.53 11.01 17.03
CA LEU A 85 2.99 10.98 16.95
C LEU A 85 3.62 12.27 17.47
N GLU A 86 2.83 13.19 18.02
CA GLU A 86 3.27 14.51 18.51
C GLU A 86 4.03 15.32 17.43
N LEU A 87 3.65 15.16 16.17
CA LEU A 87 4.23 15.88 15.05
C LEU A 87 3.41 17.14 14.77
N PRO A 88 3.99 18.34 14.87
CA PRO A 88 3.31 19.56 14.45
C PRO A 88 3.15 19.61 12.92
N PRO A 89 2.27 20.47 12.39
CA PRO A 89 2.24 20.73 10.96
C PRO A 89 3.60 21.29 10.49
N PRO A 90 4.14 20.79 9.37
CA PRO A 90 5.45 21.18 8.89
C PRO A 90 5.48 22.62 8.41
N LYS A 91 6.60 23.33 8.64
CA LYS A 91 6.81 24.74 8.27
C LYS A 91 7.65 24.88 7.00
N ASP A 92 8.43 23.88 6.69
CA ASP A 92 9.31 23.85 5.53
C ASP A 92 9.42 22.44 4.93
N LEU A 93 10.18 22.33 3.85
CA LEU A 93 10.35 21.07 3.14
C LEU A 93 11.07 20.00 3.98
N ASP A 94 12.03 20.38 4.82
CA ASP A 94 12.75 19.41 5.65
C ASP A 94 11.81 18.79 6.68
N GLU A 95 11.03 19.62 7.39
CA GLU A 95 10.02 19.13 8.35
C GLU A 95 8.95 18.28 7.66
N ALA A 96 8.51 18.66 6.45
CA ALA A 96 7.53 17.89 5.70
C ALA A 96 8.07 16.49 5.30
N LEU A 97 9.30 16.42 4.79
CA LEU A 97 9.94 15.17 4.40
C LEU A 97 10.24 14.27 5.60
N ASP A 98 10.75 14.85 6.70
CA ASP A 98 11.04 14.09 7.92
C ASP A 98 9.76 13.50 8.53
N GLY A 99 8.68 14.28 8.60
CA GLY A 99 7.41 13.79 9.09
C GLY A 99 6.79 12.70 8.20
N LEU A 100 6.90 12.84 6.87
CA LEU A 100 6.48 11.79 5.94
C LEU A 100 7.30 10.50 6.13
N LEU A 101 8.61 10.56 6.42
CA LEU A 101 9.42 9.38 6.73
C LEU A 101 9.01 8.73 8.04
N ILE A 102 8.68 9.53 9.06
CA ILE A 102 8.17 9.01 10.34
C ILE A 102 6.85 8.27 10.11
N LEU A 103 5.89 8.91 9.43
CA LEU A 103 4.59 8.30 9.11
C LEU A 103 4.75 7.03 8.26
N TYR A 104 5.60 7.08 7.23
CA TYR A 104 5.94 5.94 6.39
C TYR A 104 6.44 4.75 7.21
N SER A 105 7.25 4.99 8.25
CA SER A 105 7.79 3.95 9.12
C SER A 105 6.73 3.39 10.09
N HIS A 106 5.72 4.19 10.45
CA HIS A 106 4.68 3.77 11.39
C HIS A 106 3.49 3.06 10.74
N VAL A 107 3.10 3.41 9.52
CA VAL A 107 1.96 2.78 8.83
C VAL A 107 2.05 1.26 8.78
N PRO A 108 3.21 0.62 8.50
CA PRO A 108 3.32 -0.84 8.50
C PRO A 108 3.10 -1.50 9.86
N SER A 109 3.05 -0.73 10.95
CA SER A 109 2.76 -1.30 12.28
C SER A 109 1.33 -1.81 12.41
N ILE A 110 0.40 -1.29 11.62
CA ILE A 110 -1.03 -1.67 11.64
C ILE A 110 -1.49 -2.39 10.38
N THR A 111 -0.65 -2.44 9.35
CA THR A 111 -0.92 -3.12 8.07
C THR A 111 0.11 -4.21 7.82
N THR A 112 -0.03 -4.92 6.73
CA THR A 112 1.02 -5.86 6.28
C THR A 112 1.95 -5.19 5.28
N TYR A 113 1.50 -5.00 4.07
CA TYR A 113 2.12 -4.34 2.91
C TYR A 113 1.03 -4.08 1.88
N PRO A 114 1.16 -3.16 0.98
CA PRO A 114 2.20 -2.15 0.76
C PRO A 114 2.00 -0.87 1.58
N VAL A 115 2.98 0.07 1.48
CA VAL A 115 2.88 1.40 2.07
C VAL A 115 2.59 2.43 0.97
N TYR A 116 1.58 3.26 1.18
CA TYR A 116 1.27 4.40 0.34
C TYR A 116 1.76 5.68 1.00
N VAL A 117 2.49 6.51 0.30
CA VAL A 117 3.05 7.78 0.82
C VAL A 117 2.41 9.04 0.21
N GLY A 118 1.23 8.88 -0.35
CA GLY A 118 0.39 9.97 -0.80
C GLY A 118 0.70 10.50 -2.21
N ARG A 119 0.10 11.64 -2.50
CA ARG A 119 0.31 12.44 -3.72
C ARG A 119 1.48 13.39 -3.47
N LEU A 120 2.70 12.86 -3.61
CA LEU A 120 3.91 13.56 -3.17
C LEU A 120 4.09 14.96 -3.77
N ASP A 121 3.74 15.15 -5.02
CA ASP A 121 3.84 16.47 -5.66
C ASP A 121 2.93 17.50 -4.99
N VAL A 122 1.69 17.12 -4.69
CA VAL A 122 0.72 18.00 -4.02
C VAL A 122 1.15 18.29 -2.57
N LEU A 123 1.63 17.26 -1.87
CA LEU A 123 2.07 17.40 -0.48
C LEU A 123 3.30 18.30 -0.33
N LEU A 124 4.22 18.24 -1.31
CA LEU A 124 5.49 18.96 -1.23
C LEU A 124 5.48 20.32 -1.93
N GLU A 125 4.57 20.57 -2.88
CA GLU A 125 4.52 21.82 -3.66
C GLU A 125 4.50 23.09 -2.79
N PRO A 126 3.74 23.16 -1.67
CA PRO A 126 3.72 24.36 -0.84
C PRO A 126 5.07 24.76 -0.23
N PHE A 127 6.01 23.82 -0.15
CA PHE A 127 7.31 24.00 0.48
C PHE A 127 8.47 24.20 -0.51
N ILE A 128 8.20 24.19 -1.82
CA ILE A 128 9.23 24.39 -2.84
C ILE A 128 9.57 25.89 -2.94
N THR A 129 10.76 26.24 -2.49
CA THR A 129 11.24 27.62 -2.45
C THR A 129 12.52 27.85 -3.29
N ASP A 130 13.43 26.88 -3.31
CA ASP A 130 14.70 26.88 -4.06
C ASP A 130 14.85 25.53 -4.77
N GLU A 131 14.54 25.50 -6.06
CA GLU A 131 14.46 24.24 -6.82
C GLU A 131 15.72 23.39 -6.73
N GLU A 132 16.93 23.96 -6.72
CA GLU A 132 18.15 23.16 -6.66
C GLU A 132 18.44 22.60 -5.27
N LYS A 133 18.20 23.37 -4.20
CA LYS A 133 18.34 22.87 -2.84
C LYS A 133 17.25 21.86 -2.49
N ASP A 134 16.02 22.16 -2.88
CA ASP A 134 14.86 21.33 -2.62
C ASP A 134 14.92 20.02 -3.42
N TYR A 135 15.48 20.06 -4.64
CA TYR A 135 15.82 18.87 -5.40
C TYR A 135 16.72 17.90 -4.62
N ILE A 136 17.79 18.42 -3.99
CA ILE A 136 18.72 17.59 -3.19
C ILE A 136 17.98 16.89 -2.03
N LYS A 137 17.07 17.60 -1.36
CA LYS A 137 16.27 17.07 -0.25
C LYS A 137 15.30 15.99 -0.72
N ILE A 138 14.54 16.26 -1.80
CA ILE A 138 13.62 15.30 -2.40
C ILE A 138 14.39 14.05 -2.87
N LYS A 139 15.52 14.22 -3.52
CA LYS A 139 16.38 13.11 -3.95
C LYS A 139 16.83 12.24 -2.78
N ARG A 140 17.24 12.86 -1.65
CA ARG A 140 17.60 12.13 -0.43
C ARG A 140 16.43 11.35 0.15
N PHE A 141 15.25 11.95 0.21
CA PHE A 141 14.04 11.31 0.68
C PHE A 141 13.68 10.06 -0.15
N LEU A 142 13.65 10.20 -1.49
CA LEU A 142 13.37 9.07 -2.37
C LEU A 142 14.43 7.97 -2.26
N ASN A 143 15.72 8.33 -2.20
CA ASN A 143 16.79 7.37 -1.98
C ASN A 143 16.69 6.67 -0.62
N HIS A 144 16.27 7.38 0.43
CA HIS A 144 16.04 6.76 1.74
C HIS A 144 14.95 5.69 1.67
N ILE A 145 13.80 6.01 1.05
CA ILE A 145 12.72 5.05 0.86
C ILE A 145 13.20 3.83 0.07
N ASP A 146 13.89 4.04 -1.05
CA ASP A 146 14.40 2.95 -1.90
C ASP A 146 15.36 2.02 -1.16
N LYS A 147 16.20 2.56 -0.27
CA LYS A 147 17.21 1.77 0.46
C LYS A 147 16.72 1.15 1.76
N THR A 148 15.58 1.59 2.29
CA THR A 148 15.06 1.09 3.59
C THR A 148 13.93 0.10 3.44
N VAL A 149 13.25 0.04 2.30
CA VAL A 149 12.20 -0.95 2.03
C VAL A 149 12.84 -2.22 1.48
N PRO A 150 12.66 -3.38 2.14
CA PRO A 150 13.22 -4.66 1.70
C PRO A 150 12.68 -5.14 0.35
N ASP A 151 11.51 -4.63 -0.05
CA ASP A 151 10.87 -4.92 -1.32
C ASP A 151 10.19 -3.65 -1.88
N SER A 152 9.76 -3.70 -3.12
CA SER A 152 9.23 -2.56 -3.87
C SER A 152 7.76 -2.21 -3.57
N PHE A 153 7.25 -2.51 -2.38
CA PHE A 153 5.84 -2.27 -2.03
C PHE A 153 5.54 -0.87 -1.46
N CYS A 154 6.42 0.09 -1.68
CA CYS A 154 6.10 1.50 -1.43
C CYS A 154 5.52 2.14 -2.69
N HIS A 155 4.44 2.89 -2.55
CA HIS A 155 3.72 3.55 -3.64
C HIS A 155 3.55 5.04 -3.38
N ALA A 156 3.65 5.84 -4.44
CA ALA A 156 3.38 7.26 -4.41
C ALA A 156 2.70 7.69 -5.71
N ASN A 157 1.94 8.77 -5.64
CA ASN A 157 1.31 9.36 -6.82
C ASN A 157 1.81 10.78 -7.06
N ILE A 158 1.72 11.22 -8.31
CA ILE A 158 1.97 12.59 -8.77
C ILE A 158 0.93 12.99 -9.83
N GLY A 159 0.79 14.27 -10.12
CA GLY A 159 -0.15 14.79 -11.12
C GLY A 159 -1.58 14.92 -10.57
N PRO A 160 -2.56 15.30 -11.45
CA PRO A 160 -2.43 15.49 -12.90
C PRO A 160 -1.80 16.82 -13.31
N TYR A 161 -1.66 17.77 -12.41
CA TYR A 161 -1.12 19.10 -12.72
C TYR A 161 0.40 19.09 -12.76
N ASP A 162 0.94 19.99 -13.57
CA ASP A 162 2.38 20.23 -13.68
C ASP A 162 2.84 21.11 -12.52
N THR A 163 3.41 20.50 -11.51
CA THR A 163 3.92 21.14 -10.29
C THR A 163 5.45 21.15 -10.29
N LYS A 164 6.06 22.13 -9.60
CA LYS A 164 7.53 22.16 -9.40
C LYS A 164 7.99 20.91 -8.66
N ALA A 165 7.31 20.55 -7.57
CA ALA A 165 7.61 19.33 -6.82
C ALA A 165 7.53 18.08 -7.72
N GLY A 166 6.50 17.95 -8.56
CA GLY A 166 6.36 16.84 -9.49
C GLY A 166 7.54 16.74 -10.49
N ARG A 167 8.00 17.87 -11.02
CA ARG A 167 9.20 17.93 -11.90
C ARG A 167 10.47 17.52 -11.16
N LEU A 168 10.66 17.99 -9.91
CA LEU A 168 11.82 17.63 -9.09
C LEU A 168 11.80 16.15 -8.72
N ILE A 169 10.63 15.58 -8.40
CA ILE A 169 10.45 14.15 -8.12
C ILE A 169 10.82 13.33 -9.35
N LEU A 170 10.30 13.65 -10.54
CA LEU A 170 10.63 12.92 -11.77
C LEU A 170 12.12 13.02 -12.13
N ARG A 171 12.74 14.20 -11.95
CA ARG A 171 14.18 14.37 -12.11
C ARG A 171 14.96 13.46 -11.16
N ALA A 172 14.56 13.39 -9.90
CA ALA A 172 15.21 12.54 -8.90
C ALA A 172 15.04 11.05 -9.20
N VAL A 173 13.86 10.61 -9.63
CA VAL A 173 13.59 9.22 -10.05
C VAL A 173 14.49 8.82 -11.21
N ILE A 174 14.65 9.68 -12.22
CA ILE A 174 15.53 9.44 -13.37
C ILE A 174 16.98 9.32 -12.92
N GLU A 175 17.46 10.25 -12.09
CA GLU A 175 18.87 10.30 -11.70
C GLU A 175 19.28 9.20 -10.72
N LEU A 176 18.34 8.79 -9.85
CA LEU A 176 18.58 7.69 -8.90
C LEU A 176 18.48 6.32 -9.57
N GLU A 177 17.86 6.23 -10.74
CA GLU A 177 17.49 4.96 -11.37
C GLU A 177 16.75 4.02 -10.38
N ALA A 178 16.02 4.63 -9.43
CA ALA A 178 15.43 3.92 -8.31
C ALA A 178 14.00 3.46 -8.63
N PRO A 179 13.66 2.18 -8.43
CA PRO A 179 12.33 1.67 -8.69
C PRO A 179 11.31 2.01 -7.59
N THR A 180 11.78 2.44 -6.40
CA THR A 180 10.94 2.69 -5.22
C THR A 180 11.01 4.17 -4.81
N PRO A 181 9.87 4.78 -4.47
CA PRO A 181 8.51 4.22 -4.49
C PRO A 181 8.01 3.89 -5.91
N ASN A 182 7.10 2.91 -6.02
CA ASN A 182 6.36 2.66 -7.25
C ASN A 182 5.50 3.90 -7.57
N MET A 183 6.02 4.74 -8.47
CA MET A 183 5.39 6.00 -8.82
C MET A 183 4.28 5.80 -9.84
N THR A 184 3.13 6.44 -9.63
CA THR A 184 2.04 6.52 -10.60
C THR A 184 1.71 7.97 -10.88
N ILE A 185 1.67 8.37 -12.17
CA ILE A 185 1.15 9.65 -12.58
C ILE A 185 -0.35 9.55 -12.86
N ARG A 186 -1.13 10.40 -12.20
CA ARG A 186 -2.54 10.64 -12.51
C ARG A 186 -2.59 11.49 -13.77
N TYR A 187 -2.77 10.85 -14.92
CA TYR A 187 -2.75 11.53 -16.21
C TYR A 187 -4.14 11.92 -16.67
N ASP A 188 -4.31 13.20 -17.01
CA ASP A 188 -5.52 13.73 -17.63
C ASP A 188 -5.10 14.61 -18.82
N LYS A 189 -5.55 14.26 -20.03
CA LYS A 189 -5.22 14.99 -21.25
C LYS A 189 -5.61 16.48 -21.20
N SER A 190 -6.61 16.84 -20.39
CA SER A 190 -7.07 18.22 -20.25
C SER A 190 -6.34 19.03 -19.18
N LYS A 191 -5.66 18.35 -18.24
CA LYS A 191 -5.00 18.97 -17.08
C LYS A 191 -3.49 18.85 -17.12
N THR A 192 -2.97 17.73 -17.64
CA THR A 192 -1.54 17.44 -17.64
C THR A 192 -0.86 18.17 -18.81
N SER A 193 0.09 19.04 -18.51
CA SER A 193 0.86 19.73 -19.56
C SER A 193 1.64 18.73 -20.40
N ARG A 194 1.89 19.08 -21.65
CA ARG A 194 2.65 18.25 -22.57
C ARG A 194 4.07 18.03 -22.05
N GLU A 195 4.69 19.05 -21.53
CA GLU A 195 6.05 19.03 -21.01
C GLU A 195 6.19 18.10 -19.80
N PHE A 196 5.19 18.12 -18.90
CA PHE A 196 5.16 17.22 -17.75
C PHE A 196 4.91 15.76 -18.17
N ALA A 197 4.02 15.54 -19.12
CA ALA A 197 3.78 14.22 -19.68
C ALA A 197 5.03 13.64 -20.40
N GLU A 198 5.75 14.47 -21.17
CA GLU A 198 7.00 14.08 -21.83
C GLU A 198 8.10 13.74 -20.82
N LEU A 199 8.22 14.51 -19.72
CA LEU A 199 9.15 14.22 -18.63
C LEU A 199 8.81 12.89 -17.95
N ALA A 200 7.54 12.65 -17.64
CA ALA A 200 7.07 11.40 -17.08
C ALA A 200 7.30 10.21 -18.02
N ALA A 201 7.05 10.38 -19.31
CA ALA A 201 7.33 9.36 -20.32
C ALA A 201 8.84 9.06 -20.44
N LYS A 202 9.69 10.09 -20.36
CA LYS A 202 11.15 9.91 -20.32
C LYS A 202 11.58 9.10 -19.10
N ALA A 203 11.06 9.42 -17.93
CA ALA A 203 11.33 8.64 -16.71
C ALA A 203 10.88 7.18 -16.89
N CYS A 204 9.67 6.96 -17.42
CA CYS A 204 9.13 5.62 -17.67
C CYS A 204 10.03 4.80 -18.61
N LEU A 205 10.57 5.41 -19.66
CA LEU A 205 11.49 4.74 -20.60
C LEU A 205 12.81 4.34 -19.94
N LEU A 206 13.31 5.12 -18.98
CA LEU A 206 14.60 4.89 -18.35
C LEU A 206 14.52 3.92 -17.15
N VAL A 207 13.48 4.05 -16.33
CA VAL A 207 13.38 3.33 -15.03
C VAL A 207 12.07 2.56 -14.86
N SER A 208 11.25 2.43 -15.90
CA SER A 208 9.94 1.78 -15.88
C SER A 208 8.92 2.42 -14.90
N LYS A 209 9.13 3.69 -14.55
CA LYS A 209 8.30 4.52 -13.66
C LYS A 209 8.28 5.97 -14.15
N PRO A 210 7.16 6.70 -13.97
CA PRO A 210 5.90 6.31 -13.35
C PRO A 210 5.04 5.43 -14.27
N SER A 211 4.07 4.72 -13.65
CA SER A 211 2.93 4.16 -14.39
C SER A 211 1.91 5.26 -14.66
N PHE A 212 1.08 5.09 -15.70
CA PHE A 212 0.07 6.09 -16.07
C PHE A 212 -1.32 5.61 -15.68
N ALA A 213 -2.01 6.38 -14.85
CA ALA A 213 -3.41 6.17 -14.49
C ALA A 213 -4.30 7.18 -15.20
N ASN A 214 -5.43 6.76 -15.75
CA ASN A 214 -6.41 7.66 -16.37
C ASN A 214 -7.19 8.41 -15.28
N ASP A 215 -6.78 9.65 -14.98
CA ASP A 215 -7.35 10.46 -13.90
C ASP A 215 -8.85 10.71 -14.09
N ALA A 216 -9.28 11.04 -15.29
CA ALA A 216 -10.70 11.30 -15.57
C ALA A 216 -11.59 10.08 -15.31
N TYR A 217 -11.09 8.87 -15.63
CA TYR A 217 -11.80 7.64 -15.34
C TYR A 217 -11.91 7.40 -13.82
N TYR A 218 -10.80 7.46 -13.10
CA TYR A 218 -10.83 7.19 -11.66
C TYR A 218 -11.58 8.24 -10.86
N ILE A 219 -11.56 9.52 -11.27
CA ILE A 219 -12.40 10.55 -10.64
C ILE A 219 -13.88 10.21 -10.82
N SER A 220 -14.30 9.72 -11.99
CA SER A 220 -15.70 9.35 -12.21
C SER A 220 -16.14 8.13 -11.40
N ASP A 221 -15.22 7.25 -11.06
CA ASP A 221 -15.48 5.99 -10.34
C ASP A 221 -15.33 6.14 -8.82
N LEU A 222 -14.31 6.84 -8.35
CA LEU A 222 -13.91 6.90 -6.95
C LEU A 222 -13.99 8.30 -6.32
N GLY A 223 -14.19 9.36 -7.11
CA GLY A 223 -14.08 10.75 -6.66
C GLY A 223 -12.65 11.31 -6.79
N GLU A 224 -12.48 12.58 -6.45
CA GLU A 224 -11.20 13.29 -6.64
C GLU A 224 -10.09 12.81 -5.69
N GLU A 225 -10.47 12.41 -4.49
CA GLU A 225 -9.55 11.95 -3.43
C GLU A 225 -9.34 10.44 -3.53
N TYR A 226 -8.53 10.03 -4.50
CA TYR A 226 -8.12 8.64 -4.68
C TYR A 226 -6.60 8.51 -4.79
N GLY A 227 -6.09 7.35 -4.40
CA GLY A 227 -4.70 6.96 -4.60
C GLY A 227 -4.56 5.65 -5.36
N VAL A 228 -3.52 5.52 -6.16
CA VAL A 228 -3.14 4.26 -6.80
C VAL A 228 -2.02 3.63 -6.01
N ALA A 229 -2.27 2.46 -5.45
CA ALA A 229 -1.34 1.74 -4.59
C ALA A 229 -1.31 0.24 -4.93
N SER A 230 -0.43 -0.49 -4.27
CA SER A 230 -0.26 -1.93 -4.48
C SER A 230 0.00 -2.27 -5.97
N CYS A 231 -0.66 -3.26 -6.51
CA CYS A 231 -0.52 -3.67 -7.91
C CYS A 231 -1.38 -2.81 -8.84
N TYR A 232 -1.31 -1.48 -8.72
CA TYR A 232 -2.08 -0.48 -9.47
C TYR A 232 -3.58 -0.48 -9.17
N ASN A 233 -3.97 -0.84 -7.94
CA ASN A 233 -5.34 -0.67 -7.47
C ASN A 233 -5.57 0.80 -7.10
N ALA A 234 -6.60 1.39 -7.65
CA ALA A 234 -7.08 2.70 -7.22
C ALA A 234 -8.13 2.52 -6.12
N LEU A 235 -7.98 3.26 -5.04
CA LEU A 235 -8.88 3.25 -3.89
C LEU A 235 -9.10 4.69 -3.42
N PRO A 236 -10.25 5.01 -2.80
CA PRO A 236 -10.43 6.29 -2.14
C PRO A 236 -9.37 6.53 -1.06
N GLU A 237 -8.88 7.75 -0.91
CA GLU A 237 -8.08 8.13 0.27
C GLU A 237 -8.90 7.92 1.55
N CYS A 238 -8.25 7.66 2.67
CA CYS A 238 -8.85 7.14 3.90
C CYS A 238 -9.47 5.74 3.78
N GLY A 239 -9.32 5.10 2.64
CA GLY A 239 -9.71 3.71 2.40
C GLY A 239 -8.56 2.74 2.58
N GLY A 240 -8.81 1.50 2.19
CA GLY A 240 -7.81 0.44 2.25
C GLY A 240 -8.33 -0.87 1.69
N ALA A 241 -7.47 -1.87 1.70
CA ALA A 241 -7.82 -3.23 1.32
C ALA A 241 -7.47 -4.19 2.45
N TYR A 242 -8.39 -5.10 2.78
CA TYR A 242 -8.13 -6.13 3.79
C TYR A 242 -7.23 -7.23 3.26
N THR A 243 -7.56 -7.74 2.08
CA THR A 243 -6.81 -8.83 1.46
C THR A 243 -6.97 -8.79 -0.05
N LEU A 244 -6.15 -9.55 -0.74
CA LEU A 244 -6.31 -9.86 -2.15
C LEU A 244 -6.68 -11.34 -2.28
N THR A 245 -7.94 -11.61 -2.48
CA THR A 245 -8.44 -12.97 -2.62
C THR A 245 -8.17 -13.50 -4.02
N ARG A 246 -7.69 -14.71 -4.11
CA ARG A 246 -7.45 -15.43 -5.37
C ARG A 246 -8.31 -16.67 -5.47
N LEU A 247 -8.86 -16.91 -6.66
CA LEU A 247 -9.51 -18.15 -7.01
C LEU A 247 -8.56 -19.03 -7.83
N ARG A 248 -8.31 -20.24 -7.36
CA ARG A 248 -7.50 -21.22 -8.09
C ARG A 248 -8.37 -22.01 -9.08
N LEU A 249 -8.61 -21.44 -10.26
CA LEU A 249 -9.48 -22.01 -11.27
C LEU A 249 -9.11 -23.46 -11.63
N GLY A 250 -7.81 -23.79 -11.67
CA GLY A 250 -7.37 -25.17 -11.93
C GLY A 250 -7.75 -26.15 -10.81
N THR A 251 -7.86 -25.71 -9.55
CA THR A 251 -8.35 -26.56 -8.45
C THR A 251 -9.86 -26.72 -8.53
N ILE A 252 -10.58 -25.64 -8.81
CA ILE A 252 -12.03 -25.65 -9.01
C ILE A 252 -12.39 -26.59 -10.19
N ALA A 253 -11.69 -26.45 -11.32
CA ALA A 253 -11.92 -27.30 -12.51
C ALA A 253 -11.71 -28.80 -12.22
N ARG A 254 -10.69 -29.15 -11.43
CA ARG A 254 -10.45 -30.55 -11.05
C ARG A 254 -11.52 -31.16 -10.14
N ALA A 255 -12.26 -30.33 -9.45
CA ALA A 255 -13.37 -30.73 -8.58
C ALA A 255 -14.67 -30.94 -9.36
N CYS A 256 -14.74 -30.56 -10.64
CA CYS A 256 -15.92 -30.63 -11.50
C CYS A 256 -15.77 -31.74 -12.55
N LYS A 257 -16.91 -32.31 -12.95
CA LYS A 257 -16.97 -33.35 -14.01
C LYS A 257 -17.05 -32.73 -15.41
N SER A 258 -17.45 -31.48 -15.53
CA SER A 258 -17.60 -30.78 -16.79
C SER A 258 -17.29 -29.29 -16.66
N ALA A 259 -17.05 -28.63 -17.81
CA ALA A 259 -16.91 -27.18 -17.85
C ALA A 259 -18.21 -26.47 -17.45
N ASP A 260 -19.35 -27.03 -17.78
CA ASP A 260 -20.66 -26.47 -17.43
C ASP A 260 -20.88 -26.48 -15.93
N GLU A 261 -20.60 -27.58 -15.23
CA GLU A 261 -20.64 -27.69 -13.77
C GLU A 261 -19.67 -26.67 -13.12
N MET A 262 -18.47 -26.51 -13.68
CA MET A 262 -17.50 -25.53 -13.19
C MET A 262 -18.05 -24.11 -13.31
N LEU A 263 -18.51 -23.70 -14.49
CA LEU A 263 -18.85 -22.31 -14.78
C LEU A 263 -20.19 -21.89 -14.18
N ASN A 264 -21.17 -22.79 -14.16
CA ASN A 264 -22.55 -22.47 -13.78
C ASN A 264 -22.92 -22.88 -12.36
N GLU A 265 -22.13 -23.75 -11.71
CA GLU A 265 -22.44 -24.24 -10.37
C GLU A 265 -21.34 -23.92 -9.36
N LEU A 266 -20.14 -24.51 -9.49
CA LEU A 266 -19.12 -24.43 -8.45
C LEU A 266 -18.42 -23.06 -8.40
N LEU A 267 -17.97 -22.52 -9.53
CA LEU A 267 -17.26 -21.24 -9.57
C LEU A 267 -18.10 -20.06 -9.02
N PRO A 268 -19.40 -19.92 -9.33
CA PRO A 268 -20.23 -18.87 -8.73
C PRO A 268 -20.32 -18.97 -7.21
N ARG A 269 -20.40 -20.19 -6.65
CA ARG A 269 -20.44 -20.40 -5.19
C ARG A 269 -19.12 -20.06 -4.52
N VAL A 270 -18.01 -20.49 -5.12
CA VAL A 270 -16.67 -20.16 -4.64
C VAL A 270 -16.41 -18.66 -4.71
N ALA A 271 -16.79 -18.01 -5.81
CA ALA A 271 -16.65 -16.55 -5.98
C ALA A 271 -17.51 -15.74 -5.02
N LYS A 272 -18.71 -16.25 -4.68
CA LYS A 272 -19.56 -15.59 -3.69
C LYS A 272 -18.98 -15.70 -2.28
N CYS A 273 -18.30 -16.80 -1.96
CA CYS A 273 -17.63 -17.00 -0.66
C CYS A 273 -16.37 -16.13 -0.56
N ALA A 274 -15.66 -15.91 -1.67
CA ALA A 274 -14.45 -15.08 -1.75
C ALA A 274 -14.73 -13.58 -1.59
#